data_efdca615563f474ae39b2da3c0cdaeac
#
_entry.id   efdca615563f474ae39b2da3c0cdaeac
#
_cell.length_a   1.000
_cell.length_b   1.000
_cell.length_c   1.000
_cell.angle_alpha   90.00
_cell.angle_beta   90.00
_cell.angle_gamma   90.00
#
_symmetry.space_group_name_H-M   'P 1'
#
loop_
_entity.id
_entity.type
_entity.pdbx_description
1 polymer ?
#
loop_
_entity_poly.entity_id
_entity_poly.type
_entity_poly.pdbx_seq_one_letter_code
_entity_poly.pdbx_strand_id
1 'polypeptide(L)'
;YQVAEDNEDHQLHEDKWADVRTKTYAMDGTADASGNGAYWEFDSWKFKITNLPAFRVGKAISYRVIEVVPDGFIQVAHTETMITDTEFDPNGTGQDTSLFTFVNAKKTSFKVTKKWVGSSPSAAEVTVSLHRKYRKAGENETEEPVDGTTVQLNEANHFEAEWKDLPETSADGDVYSYYAKEVNDPAVTGYRAEYGAVEAAADGTWKQTIYNIPLTSVSGTKVWKDEKNADGLRPGTVGLILERSTDSNAWKK
;
A
#
# COMPACT_ATOMS: atom_id res chain seq x y z
N TYR A 1 -20.75 15.40 -12.75
CA TYR A 1 -19.80 15.71 -13.81
C TYR A 1 -19.37 17.17 -13.73
N GLN A 2 -18.20 17.46 -14.26
CA GLN A 2 -17.65 18.81 -14.32
C GLN A 2 -17.48 19.24 -15.78
N VAL A 3 -17.52 20.53 -16.00
CA VAL A 3 -17.34 21.13 -17.32
C VAL A 3 -16.22 22.16 -17.25
N ALA A 4 -15.38 22.21 -18.29
CA ALA A 4 -14.44 23.30 -18.51
C ALA A 4 -14.70 23.93 -19.89
N GLU A 5 -14.55 25.24 -19.97
CA GLU A 5 -14.54 25.94 -21.25
C GLU A 5 -13.11 25.89 -21.81
N ASP A 6 -12.97 25.50 -23.09
CA ASP A 6 -11.68 25.52 -23.76
C ASP A 6 -11.16 26.97 -23.88
N ASN A 7 -9.87 27.16 -23.64
CA ASN A 7 -9.19 28.44 -23.85
C ASN A 7 -8.51 28.49 -25.22
N GLU A 8 -8.03 29.66 -25.62
CA GLU A 8 -7.37 29.87 -26.92
C GLU A 8 -6.12 28.99 -27.12
N ASP A 9 -5.53 28.47 -26.04
CA ASP A 9 -4.36 27.57 -26.06
C ASP A 9 -4.72 26.08 -26.08
N HIS A 10 -6.01 25.73 -26.12
CA HIS A 10 -6.54 24.36 -26.08
C HIS A 10 -6.05 23.51 -24.91
N GLN A 11 -5.66 24.13 -23.80
CA GLN A 11 -5.26 23.44 -22.60
C GLN A 11 -6.34 23.50 -21.53
N LEU A 12 -6.67 22.33 -20.97
CA LEU A 12 -7.58 22.21 -19.83
C LEU A 12 -6.80 22.51 -18.54
N HIS A 13 -7.16 23.60 -17.89
CA HIS A 13 -6.60 23.96 -16.59
C HIS A 13 -7.47 23.41 -15.45
N GLU A 14 -6.87 22.79 -14.45
CA GLU A 14 -7.57 22.21 -13.30
C GLU A 14 -8.45 23.22 -12.54
N ASP A 15 -8.03 24.47 -12.49
CA ASP A 15 -8.75 25.57 -11.85
C ASP A 15 -9.97 26.08 -12.64
N LYS A 16 -10.16 25.61 -13.86
CA LYS A 16 -11.28 25.99 -14.74
C LYS A 16 -12.46 25.03 -14.71
N TRP A 17 -12.32 23.90 -14.01
CA TRP A 17 -13.41 22.96 -13.89
C TRP A 17 -14.48 23.47 -12.92
N ALA A 18 -15.74 23.47 -13.35
CA ALA A 18 -16.88 23.80 -12.54
C ALA A 18 -17.83 22.60 -12.40
N ASP A 19 -18.33 22.39 -11.20
CA ASP A 19 -19.32 21.33 -10.97
C ASP A 19 -20.63 21.71 -11.66
N VAL A 20 -21.01 20.92 -12.64
CA VAL A 20 -22.30 21.09 -13.31
C VAL A 20 -23.39 20.46 -12.46
N ARG A 21 -23.11 19.30 -11.86
CA ARG A 21 -24.06 18.62 -10.99
C ARG A 21 -23.38 17.49 -10.21
N THR A 22 -23.72 17.37 -8.94
CA THR A 22 -23.46 16.19 -8.13
C THR A 22 -24.77 15.43 -7.93
N LYS A 23 -24.77 14.12 -8.17
CA LYS A 23 -25.94 13.28 -7.96
C LYS A 23 -25.53 11.95 -7.36
N THR A 24 -26.28 11.50 -6.34
CA THR A 24 -26.13 10.18 -5.74
C THR A 24 -27.10 9.23 -6.42
N TYR A 25 -26.62 8.08 -6.85
CA TYR A 25 -27.42 7.08 -7.54
C TYR A 25 -27.58 5.82 -6.72
N ALA A 26 -28.82 5.30 -6.73
CA ALA A 26 -29.11 3.96 -6.28
C ALA A 26 -28.89 2.97 -7.44
N MET A 27 -28.51 1.74 -7.10
CA MET A 27 -28.23 0.65 -8.06
C MET A 27 -29.50 0.08 -8.75
N ASP A 28 -30.65 0.68 -8.56
CA ASP A 28 -31.96 0.17 -9.02
C ASP A 28 -32.29 0.47 -10.46
N GLY A 29 -31.35 1.06 -11.22
CA GLY A 29 -31.55 1.36 -12.65
C GLY A 29 -32.50 2.50 -12.93
N THR A 30 -32.84 3.35 -11.93
CA THR A 30 -33.74 4.48 -12.18
C THR A 30 -33.06 5.55 -13.05
N ALA A 31 -33.65 5.79 -14.23
CA ALA A 31 -33.26 6.89 -15.10
C ALA A 31 -33.72 8.23 -14.48
N ASP A 32 -32.85 9.23 -14.51
CA ASP A 32 -33.21 10.57 -14.03
C ASP A 32 -33.08 11.61 -15.16
N ALA A 33 -34.22 12.12 -15.60
CA ALA A 33 -34.26 13.27 -16.46
C ALA A 33 -33.91 14.52 -15.67
N SER A 34 -32.69 15.02 -15.79
CA SER A 34 -32.29 16.24 -15.15
C SER A 34 -32.73 17.47 -15.94
N GLY A 35 -33.21 18.52 -15.26
CA GLY A 35 -33.84 19.70 -15.83
C GLY A 35 -33.00 20.56 -16.81
N ASN A 36 -31.81 20.14 -17.22
CA ASN A 36 -30.98 20.80 -18.24
C ASN A 36 -30.83 19.98 -19.52
N GLY A 37 -31.72 18.99 -19.76
CA GLY A 37 -31.69 18.18 -20.97
C GLY A 37 -30.63 17.04 -20.95
N ALA A 38 -29.69 16.99 -20.00
CA ALA A 38 -28.80 15.86 -19.84
C ALA A 38 -29.57 14.66 -19.27
N TYR A 39 -29.41 13.53 -19.91
CA TYR A 39 -30.10 12.30 -19.55
C TYR A 39 -29.09 11.26 -19.01
N TRP A 40 -29.37 10.74 -17.81
CA TRP A 40 -28.55 9.72 -17.17
C TRP A 40 -29.25 8.38 -17.22
N GLU A 41 -28.55 7.38 -17.74
CA GLU A 41 -28.97 5.99 -17.73
C GLU A 41 -28.01 5.19 -16.88
N PHE A 42 -28.55 4.31 -16.03
CA PHE A 42 -27.79 3.38 -15.21
C PHE A 42 -28.26 1.96 -15.46
N ASP A 43 -27.32 1.08 -15.69
CA ASP A 43 -27.54 -0.36 -15.78
C ASP A 43 -26.34 -1.08 -15.17
N SER A 44 -26.60 -1.83 -14.11
CA SER A 44 -25.63 -2.78 -13.54
C SER A 44 -24.21 -2.21 -13.37
N TRP A 45 -24.05 -1.10 -12.64
CA TRP A 45 -22.77 -0.36 -12.47
C TRP A 45 -22.25 0.35 -13.72
N LYS A 46 -23.02 0.48 -14.74
CA LYS A 46 -22.70 1.29 -15.92
C LYS A 46 -23.54 2.56 -15.89
N PHE A 47 -22.94 3.64 -16.34
CA PHE A 47 -23.67 4.90 -16.52
C PHE A 47 -23.45 5.44 -17.93
N LYS A 48 -24.42 6.20 -18.40
CA LYS A 48 -24.36 6.96 -19.65
C LYS A 48 -24.98 8.32 -19.41
N ILE A 49 -24.32 9.36 -19.88
CA ILE A 49 -24.82 10.73 -19.83
C ILE A 49 -24.99 11.21 -21.29
N THR A 50 -26.17 11.61 -21.64
CA THR A 50 -26.49 12.06 -23.01
C THR A 50 -27.00 13.48 -23.00
N ASN A 51 -27.16 14.07 -24.19
CA ASN A 51 -27.68 15.42 -24.41
C ASN A 51 -26.83 16.52 -23.75
N LEU A 52 -25.52 16.30 -23.68
CA LEU A 52 -24.57 17.29 -23.20
C LEU A 52 -24.27 18.28 -24.34
N PRO A 53 -24.30 19.61 -24.10
CA PRO A 53 -23.88 20.59 -25.09
C PRO A 53 -22.40 20.43 -25.45
N ALA A 54 -22.07 20.29 -26.72
CA ALA A 54 -20.68 20.22 -27.18
C ALA A 54 -20.02 21.61 -27.26
N PHE A 55 -20.82 22.69 -27.38
CA PHE A 55 -20.31 24.04 -27.49
C PHE A 55 -21.13 25.03 -26.66
N ARG A 56 -20.48 26.09 -26.21
CA ARG A 56 -21.10 27.26 -25.59
C ARG A 56 -20.50 28.52 -26.18
N VAL A 57 -21.34 29.34 -26.85
CA VAL A 57 -20.92 30.63 -27.44
C VAL A 57 -19.68 30.48 -28.35
N GLY A 58 -19.66 29.40 -29.18
CA GLY A 58 -18.58 29.12 -30.13
C GLY A 58 -17.33 28.46 -29.53
N LYS A 59 -17.31 28.16 -28.22
CA LYS A 59 -16.22 27.42 -27.56
C LYS A 59 -16.63 25.98 -27.32
N ALA A 60 -15.70 25.05 -27.52
CA ALA A 60 -15.91 23.64 -27.19
C ALA A 60 -16.01 23.46 -25.65
N ILE A 61 -16.83 22.50 -25.26
CA ILE A 61 -16.99 22.12 -23.83
C ILE A 61 -16.44 20.73 -23.65
N SER A 62 -15.51 20.58 -22.68
CA SER A 62 -15.03 19.29 -22.25
C SER A 62 -15.73 18.83 -20.97
N TYR A 63 -15.97 17.56 -20.84
CA TYR A 63 -16.64 16.95 -19.69
C TYR A 63 -15.73 15.92 -19.04
N ARG A 64 -15.74 15.90 -17.70
CA ARG A 64 -15.17 14.81 -16.93
C ARG A 64 -16.15 14.30 -15.88
N VAL A 65 -15.99 13.07 -15.47
CA VAL A 65 -16.76 12.46 -14.38
C VAL A 65 -15.84 12.22 -13.21
N ILE A 66 -16.25 12.59 -12.02
CA ILE A 66 -15.56 12.32 -10.78
C ILE A 66 -16.46 11.43 -9.94
N GLU A 67 -15.90 10.33 -9.46
CA GLU A 67 -16.59 9.47 -8.51
C GLU A 67 -16.52 10.06 -7.10
N VAL A 68 -17.64 10.02 -6.39
CA VAL A 68 -17.65 10.19 -4.94
C VAL A 68 -17.55 8.81 -4.33
N VAL A 69 -16.33 8.43 -3.93
CA VAL A 69 -16.05 7.08 -3.41
C VAL A 69 -16.85 6.85 -2.11
N PRO A 70 -17.60 5.75 -2.00
CA PRO A 70 -18.38 5.45 -0.80
C PRO A 70 -17.49 5.21 0.42
N ASP A 71 -18.03 5.47 1.62
CA ASP A 71 -17.36 5.16 2.88
C ASP A 71 -16.96 3.67 2.94
N GLY A 72 -15.78 3.40 3.48
CA GLY A 72 -15.23 2.05 3.56
C GLY A 72 -14.53 1.57 2.29
N PHE A 73 -14.52 2.36 1.21
CA PHE A 73 -13.84 2.04 -0.05
C PHE A 73 -12.77 3.07 -0.39
N ILE A 74 -11.86 2.70 -1.26
CA ILE A 74 -10.82 3.54 -1.86
C ILE A 74 -10.74 3.26 -3.35
N GLN A 75 -10.62 4.29 -4.15
CA GLN A 75 -10.41 4.15 -5.58
C GLN A 75 -9.00 3.66 -5.85
N VAL A 76 -8.86 2.51 -6.50
CA VAL A 76 -7.58 1.86 -6.81
C VAL A 76 -7.18 2.00 -8.28
N ALA A 77 -8.14 2.30 -9.14
CA ALA A 77 -7.89 2.68 -10.53
C ALA A 77 -8.95 3.64 -11.05
N HIS A 78 -8.53 4.49 -11.95
CA HIS A 78 -9.38 5.34 -12.76
C HIS A 78 -8.78 5.37 -14.17
N THR A 79 -9.61 5.12 -15.15
CA THR A 79 -9.25 5.33 -16.56
C THR A 79 -10.23 6.27 -17.20
N GLU A 80 -9.69 7.21 -17.95
CA GLU A 80 -10.43 8.14 -18.77
C GLU A 80 -9.89 8.04 -20.19
N THR A 81 -10.75 7.67 -21.14
CA THR A 81 -10.45 7.71 -22.55
C THR A 81 -11.33 8.76 -23.18
N MET A 82 -10.76 9.90 -23.48
CA MET A 82 -11.44 10.93 -24.28
C MET A 82 -11.33 10.51 -25.74
N ILE A 83 -12.47 10.24 -26.36
CA ILE A 83 -12.56 10.10 -27.81
C ILE A 83 -13.00 11.48 -28.33
N THR A 84 -12.03 12.26 -28.76
CA THR A 84 -12.31 13.52 -29.45
C THR A 84 -12.52 13.21 -30.91
N ASP A 85 -13.75 13.30 -31.35
CA ASP A 85 -14.05 13.44 -32.79
C ASP A 85 -13.74 14.88 -33.17
N THR A 86 -12.76 15.09 -34.04
CA THR A 86 -12.37 16.43 -34.52
C THR A 86 -13.26 16.93 -35.64
N GLU A 87 -14.18 16.11 -36.10
CA GLU A 87 -15.15 16.48 -37.13
C GLU A 87 -16.55 16.63 -36.51
N PHE A 88 -17.02 17.86 -36.46
CA PHE A 88 -18.42 18.16 -36.13
C PHE A 88 -19.36 17.47 -37.16
N ASP A 89 -20.05 16.41 -36.73
CA ASP A 89 -21.13 15.81 -37.51
C ASP A 89 -22.44 16.56 -37.25
N PRO A 90 -22.89 17.38 -38.20
CA PRO A 90 -24.14 18.13 -38.06
C PRO A 90 -25.39 17.23 -38.00
N ASN A 91 -25.27 15.94 -38.32
CA ASN A 91 -26.36 14.97 -38.27
C ASN A 91 -26.42 14.19 -36.96
N GLY A 92 -25.48 14.45 -36.03
CA GLY A 92 -25.53 13.91 -34.66
C GLY A 92 -25.33 12.40 -34.55
N THR A 93 -24.72 11.77 -35.54
CA THR A 93 -24.40 10.33 -35.53
C THR A 93 -22.99 10.04 -35.09
N GLY A 94 -22.09 11.03 -35.08
CA GLY A 94 -20.76 10.97 -34.49
C GLY A 94 -20.89 11.07 -32.98
N GLN A 95 -20.58 10.00 -32.28
CA GLN A 95 -20.62 9.98 -30.83
C GLN A 95 -19.22 10.17 -30.29
N ASP A 96 -18.93 11.37 -29.79
CA ASP A 96 -17.85 11.56 -28.86
C ASP A 96 -18.19 10.79 -27.61
N THR A 97 -17.58 9.64 -27.44
CA THR A 97 -17.81 8.81 -26.26
C THR A 97 -16.55 8.86 -25.40
N SER A 98 -16.59 9.65 -24.33
CA SER A 98 -15.61 9.51 -23.27
C SER A 98 -15.96 8.28 -22.44
N LEU A 99 -15.02 7.37 -22.26
CA LEU A 99 -15.18 6.20 -21.45
C LEU A 99 -14.43 6.41 -20.13
N PHE A 100 -15.19 6.37 -19.03
CA PHE A 100 -14.65 6.45 -17.66
C PHE A 100 -14.84 5.10 -16.99
N THR A 101 -13.77 4.62 -16.34
CA THR A 101 -13.85 3.42 -15.51
C THR A 101 -13.30 3.76 -14.13
N PHE A 102 -14.06 3.44 -13.08
CA PHE A 102 -13.66 3.58 -11.70
C PHE A 102 -13.61 2.19 -11.08
N VAL A 103 -12.54 1.90 -10.38
CA VAL A 103 -12.37 0.63 -9.67
C VAL A 103 -12.11 0.93 -8.20
N ASN A 104 -12.99 0.43 -7.35
CA ASN A 104 -12.91 0.60 -5.91
C ASN A 104 -12.55 -0.71 -5.21
N ALA A 105 -11.64 -0.62 -4.26
CA ALA A 105 -11.35 -1.69 -3.31
C ALA A 105 -11.88 -1.33 -1.93
N LYS A 106 -12.22 -2.33 -1.13
CA LYS A 106 -12.53 -2.13 0.28
C LYS A 106 -11.28 -1.66 1.02
N LYS A 107 -11.47 -0.79 2.01
CA LYS A 107 -10.39 -0.29 2.85
C LYS A 107 -10.03 -1.28 3.96
N THR A 108 -8.76 -1.32 4.30
CA THR A 108 -8.23 -1.95 5.49
C THR A 108 -7.21 -1.05 6.18
N SER A 109 -6.73 -1.45 7.34
CA SER A 109 -5.66 -0.78 8.08
C SER A 109 -4.64 -1.79 8.60
N PHE A 110 -3.42 -1.30 8.83
CA PHE A 110 -2.33 -2.10 9.33
C PHE A 110 -1.59 -1.35 10.44
N LYS A 111 -1.43 -2.00 11.60
CA LYS A 111 -0.69 -1.46 12.75
C LYS A 111 0.58 -2.26 13.00
N VAL A 112 1.70 -1.58 13.18
CA VAL A 112 2.95 -2.16 13.64
C VAL A 112 3.27 -1.68 15.06
N THR A 113 3.76 -2.60 15.88
CA THR A 113 4.31 -2.31 17.22
C THR A 113 5.73 -2.82 17.28
N LYS A 114 6.68 -1.98 17.69
CA LYS A 114 8.06 -2.35 17.93
C LYS A 114 8.28 -2.69 19.41
N LYS A 115 8.93 -3.82 19.69
CA LYS A 115 9.31 -4.24 21.04
C LYS A 115 10.79 -4.56 21.14
N TRP A 116 11.37 -4.25 22.29
CA TRP A 116 12.75 -4.59 22.64
C TRP A 116 12.75 -5.77 23.59
N VAL A 117 13.55 -6.80 23.29
CA VAL A 117 13.77 -7.91 24.22
C VAL A 117 14.89 -7.52 25.18
N GLY A 118 14.61 -7.47 26.48
CA GLY A 118 15.51 -6.92 27.46
C GLY A 118 15.47 -5.39 27.52
N SER A 119 16.61 -4.74 27.59
CA SER A 119 16.72 -3.28 27.65
C SER A 119 16.75 -2.68 26.24
N SER A 120 16.00 -1.62 26.01
CA SER A 120 16.15 -0.81 24.81
C SER A 120 17.41 0.03 24.87
N PRO A 121 18.05 0.35 23.73
CA PRO A 121 19.10 1.37 23.69
C PRO A 121 18.57 2.72 24.15
N SER A 122 19.44 3.56 24.71
CA SER A 122 19.11 4.95 24.98
C SER A 122 18.77 5.67 23.67
N ALA A 123 17.68 6.43 23.65
CA ALA A 123 17.16 7.11 22.45
C ALA A 123 16.96 6.15 21.25
N ALA A 124 16.40 4.98 21.52
CA ALA A 124 16.14 3.99 20.48
C ALA A 124 15.20 4.53 19.41
N GLU A 125 15.58 4.33 18.16
CA GLU A 125 14.84 4.76 16.99
C GLU A 125 14.99 3.73 15.88
N VAL A 126 13.88 3.35 15.26
CA VAL A 126 13.84 2.35 14.20
C VAL A 126 12.94 2.86 13.07
N THR A 127 13.45 2.87 11.87
CA THR A 127 12.65 3.18 10.69
C THR A 127 12.03 1.89 10.14
N VAL A 128 10.73 1.91 9.91
CA VAL A 128 9.97 0.80 9.31
C VAL A 128 9.26 1.26 8.05
N SER A 129 9.01 0.34 7.15
CA SER A 129 8.18 0.53 5.96
C SER A 129 7.13 -0.56 5.86
N LEU A 130 5.99 -0.22 5.29
CA LEU A 130 4.95 -1.17 4.96
C LEU A 130 5.27 -1.84 3.63
N HIS A 131 5.02 -3.13 3.55
CA HIS A 131 5.14 -3.95 2.36
C HIS A 131 3.83 -4.68 2.11
N ARG A 132 3.61 -5.11 0.88
CA ARG A 132 2.48 -5.97 0.54
C ARG A 132 2.93 -7.13 -0.32
N LYS A 133 2.19 -8.21 -0.20
CA LYS A 133 2.29 -9.42 -1.02
C LYS A 133 0.98 -9.66 -1.72
N TYR A 134 1.04 -10.14 -2.93
CA TYR A 134 -0.12 -10.55 -3.71
C TYR A 134 0.29 -11.58 -4.75
N ARG A 135 -0.70 -12.27 -5.30
CA ARG A 135 -0.47 -13.26 -6.34
C ARG A 135 -1.48 -13.10 -7.45
N LYS A 136 -1.01 -12.86 -8.64
CA LYS A 136 -1.84 -12.92 -9.84
C LYS A 136 -2.10 -14.37 -10.22
N ALA A 137 -3.26 -14.62 -10.85
CA ALA A 137 -3.65 -15.96 -11.25
C ALA A 137 -2.58 -16.58 -12.18
N GLY A 138 -2.03 -17.75 -11.77
CA GLY A 138 -1.00 -18.46 -12.51
C GLY A 138 0.44 -17.94 -12.36
N GLU A 139 0.67 -16.91 -11.53
CA GLU A 139 1.99 -16.33 -11.28
C GLU A 139 2.52 -16.68 -9.89
N ASN A 140 3.79 -16.41 -9.66
CA ASN A 140 4.40 -16.49 -8.34
C ASN A 140 3.94 -15.33 -7.47
N GLU A 141 4.08 -15.47 -6.13
CA GLU A 141 3.83 -14.38 -5.19
C GLU A 141 4.78 -13.22 -5.47
N THR A 142 4.23 -12.02 -5.59
CA THR A 142 4.97 -10.77 -5.71
C THR A 142 5.01 -10.09 -4.35
N GLU A 143 6.17 -9.54 -4.01
CA GLU A 143 6.40 -8.75 -2.80
C GLU A 143 6.94 -7.38 -3.21
N GLU A 144 6.35 -6.32 -2.67
CA GLU A 144 6.78 -4.95 -2.98
C GLU A 144 6.58 -4.00 -1.79
N PRO A 145 7.40 -2.95 -1.66
CA PRO A 145 7.13 -1.88 -0.70
C PRO A 145 5.87 -1.10 -1.10
N VAL A 146 5.20 -0.54 -0.11
CA VAL A 146 4.11 0.43 -0.33
C VAL A 146 4.71 1.83 -0.24
N ASP A 147 4.67 2.57 -1.33
CA ASP A 147 5.30 3.89 -1.41
C ASP A 147 4.75 4.87 -0.37
N GLY A 148 5.62 5.73 0.14
CA GLY A 148 5.24 6.78 1.10
C GLY A 148 4.89 6.27 2.50
N THR A 149 5.13 4.99 2.82
CA THR A 149 4.77 4.39 4.11
C THR A 149 5.92 4.28 5.11
N THR A 150 7.08 4.85 4.80
CA THR A 150 8.21 4.85 5.73
C THR A 150 7.91 5.71 6.95
N VAL A 151 8.09 5.15 8.14
CA VAL A 151 7.84 5.83 9.42
C VAL A 151 8.94 5.49 10.43
N GLN A 152 9.25 6.45 11.28
CA GLN A 152 10.20 6.30 12.36
C GLN A 152 9.47 5.95 13.66
N LEU A 153 9.85 4.84 14.29
CA LEU A 153 9.32 4.37 15.57
C LEU A 153 10.29 4.74 16.68
N ASN A 154 9.81 5.42 17.69
CA ASN A 154 10.57 5.88 18.84
C ASN A 154 9.67 6.02 20.08
N GLU A 155 10.22 6.54 21.18
CA GLU A 155 9.47 6.71 22.42
C GLU A 155 8.31 7.69 22.29
N ALA A 156 8.42 8.73 21.44
CA ALA A 156 7.39 9.73 21.29
C ALA A 156 6.08 9.17 20.68
N ASN A 157 6.18 8.16 19.82
CA ASN A 157 5.03 7.47 19.26
C ASN A 157 4.80 6.08 19.87
N HIS A 158 5.38 5.83 21.08
CA HIS A 158 5.28 4.57 21.80
C HIS A 158 5.73 3.34 20.98
N PHE A 159 6.62 3.55 20.03
CA PHE A 159 7.09 2.52 19.09
C PHE A 159 5.95 1.88 18.29
N GLU A 160 4.94 2.66 17.93
CA GLU A 160 3.79 2.22 17.15
C GLU A 160 3.56 3.12 15.94
N ALA A 161 3.05 2.52 14.86
CA ALA A 161 2.52 3.22 13.71
C ALA A 161 1.31 2.49 13.14
N GLU A 162 0.43 3.24 12.50
CA GLU A 162 -0.75 2.70 11.82
C GLU A 162 -0.87 3.34 10.44
N TRP A 163 -1.04 2.51 9.42
CA TRP A 163 -1.40 2.92 8.07
C TRP A 163 -2.87 2.62 7.85
N LYS A 164 -3.61 3.64 7.46
CA LYS A 164 -5.05 3.58 7.19
C LYS A 164 -5.34 3.71 5.71
N ASP A 165 -6.59 3.46 5.35
CA ASP A 165 -7.05 3.61 3.97
C ASP A 165 -6.24 2.79 2.96
N LEU A 166 -5.78 1.60 3.36
CA LEU A 166 -5.09 0.66 2.51
C LEU A 166 -6.11 -0.15 1.69
N PRO A 167 -5.91 -0.36 0.38
CA PRO A 167 -6.80 -1.22 -0.39
C PRO A 167 -6.66 -2.70 0.00
N GLU A 168 -7.76 -3.43 0.11
CA GLU A 168 -7.71 -4.88 0.33
C GLU A 168 -7.30 -5.65 -0.93
N THR A 169 -7.52 -5.05 -2.12
CA THR A 169 -7.23 -5.67 -3.41
C THR A 169 -6.62 -4.70 -4.40
N SER A 170 -5.95 -5.23 -5.42
CA SER A 170 -5.54 -4.47 -6.60
C SER A 170 -6.76 -4.11 -7.47
N ALA A 171 -6.54 -3.33 -8.52
CA ALA A 171 -7.55 -3.05 -9.54
C ALA A 171 -8.00 -4.30 -10.31
N ASP A 172 -7.14 -5.30 -10.39
CA ASP A 172 -7.41 -6.59 -11.04
C ASP A 172 -8.09 -7.60 -10.09
N GLY A 173 -8.28 -7.23 -8.82
CA GLY A 173 -8.91 -8.08 -7.80
C GLY A 173 -7.94 -8.97 -7.02
N ASP A 174 -6.63 -8.84 -7.22
CA ASP A 174 -5.63 -9.61 -6.44
C ASP A 174 -5.63 -9.15 -4.99
N VAL A 175 -5.75 -10.09 -4.07
CA VAL A 175 -5.81 -9.80 -2.63
C VAL A 175 -4.44 -9.43 -2.08
N TYR A 176 -4.36 -8.31 -1.37
CA TYR A 176 -3.16 -7.86 -0.70
C TYR A 176 -3.03 -8.42 0.72
N SER A 177 -1.81 -8.86 1.05
CA SER A 177 -1.39 -9.18 2.42
C SER A 177 -0.30 -8.21 2.84
N TYR A 178 -0.57 -7.42 3.87
CA TYR A 178 0.35 -6.38 4.36
C TYR A 178 1.24 -6.90 5.49
N TYR A 179 2.46 -6.38 5.58
CA TYR A 179 3.41 -6.62 6.67
C TYR A 179 4.43 -5.48 6.71
N ALA A 180 5.03 -5.27 7.89
CA ALA A 180 6.05 -4.24 8.07
C ALA A 180 7.44 -4.84 8.16
N LYS A 181 8.44 -4.11 7.65
CA LYS A 181 9.88 -4.42 7.78
C LYS A 181 10.65 -3.24 8.34
N GLU A 182 11.74 -3.52 9.06
CA GLU A 182 12.74 -2.51 9.36
C GLU A 182 13.50 -2.13 8.08
N VAL A 183 13.68 -0.85 7.88
CA VAL A 183 14.56 -0.33 6.84
C VAL A 183 16.01 -0.50 7.33
N ASN A 184 16.88 -1.14 6.52
CA ASN A 184 18.25 -1.50 6.88
C ASN A 184 18.30 -2.49 8.06
N ASP A 185 17.78 -3.72 7.87
CA ASP A 185 17.82 -4.78 8.87
C ASP A 185 19.24 -5.41 8.98
N PRO A 186 19.91 -5.36 10.18
CA PRO A 186 19.39 -4.77 11.42
C PRO A 186 19.48 -3.25 11.43
N ALA A 187 18.37 -2.58 11.76
CA ALA A 187 18.31 -1.13 11.87
C ALA A 187 19.14 -0.60 13.08
N VAL A 188 19.41 -1.44 14.07
CA VAL A 188 20.17 -1.08 15.29
C VAL A 188 21.30 -2.05 15.50
N THR A 189 22.53 -1.53 15.51
CA THR A 189 23.76 -2.32 15.78
C THR A 189 23.67 -3.05 17.10
N GLY A 190 24.06 -4.34 17.12
CA GLY A 190 24.01 -5.20 18.30
C GLY A 190 22.67 -5.86 18.55
N TYR A 191 21.70 -5.68 17.65
CA TYR A 191 20.40 -6.34 17.68
C TYR A 191 20.15 -7.08 16.36
N ARG A 192 19.21 -8.00 16.36
CA ARG A 192 18.58 -8.56 15.17
C ARG A 192 17.08 -8.34 15.25
N ALA A 193 16.44 -8.05 14.13
CA ALA A 193 15.00 -8.02 14.05
C ALA A 193 14.42 -9.44 13.98
N GLU A 194 13.27 -9.62 14.64
CA GLU A 194 12.43 -10.82 14.51
C GLU A 194 10.99 -10.35 14.30
N TYR A 195 10.40 -10.85 13.22
CA TYR A 195 9.08 -10.41 12.75
C TYR A 195 8.02 -11.39 13.24
N GLY A 196 7.11 -10.91 14.10
CA GLY A 196 5.94 -11.68 14.51
C GLY A 196 4.98 -11.94 13.37
N ALA A 197 4.08 -12.90 13.55
CA ALA A 197 3.02 -13.16 12.61
C ALA A 197 2.11 -11.92 12.44
N VAL A 198 1.54 -11.77 11.27
CA VAL A 198 0.49 -10.79 11.01
C VAL A 198 -0.84 -11.40 11.44
N GLU A 199 -1.58 -10.69 12.29
CA GLU A 199 -2.82 -11.15 12.88
C GLU A 199 -3.93 -10.13 12.69
N ALA A 200 -5.16 -10.60 12.47
CA ALA A 200 -6.33 -9.74 12.44
C ALA A 200 -6.81 -9.43 13.87
N ALA A 201 -7.03 -8.16 14.17
CA ALA A 201 -7.69 -7.74 15.40
C ALA A 201 -9.21 -7.78 15.26
N ALA A 202 -9.91 -7.71 16.39
CA ALA A 202 -11.38 -7.76 16.42
C ALA A 202 -12.06 -6.58 15.69
N ASP A 203 -11.37 -5.47 15.54
CA ASP A 203 -11.81 -4.26 14.82
C ASP A 203 -11.53 -4.32 13.30
N GLY A 204 -10.97 -5.43 12.80
CA GLY A 204 -10.60 -5.59 11.39
C GLY A 204 -9.23 -5.03 11.02
N THR A 205 -8.51 -4.42 11.96
CA THR A 205 -7.14 -3.94 11.75
C THR A 205 -6.16 -5.11 11.74
N TRP A 206 -5.28 -5.17 10.76
CA TRP A 206 -4.15 -6.11 10.76
C TRP A 206 -3.04 -5.59 11.66
N LYS A 207 -2.41 -6.50 12.41
CA LYS A 207 -1.36 -6.15 13.39
C LYS A 207 -0.14 -7.02 13.25
N GLN A 208 1.03 -6.43 13.46
CA GLN A 208 2.31 -7.13 13.54
C GLN A 208 3.18 -6.55 14.65
N THR A 209 3.90 -7.41 15.37
CA THR A 209 4.93 -6.97 16.29
C THR A 209 6.31 -7.30 15.73
N ILE A 210 7.21 -6.32 15.72
CA ILE A 210 8.62 -6.50 15.38
C ILE A 210 9.42 -6.45 16.67
N TYR A 211 10.24 -7.48 16.91
CA TYR A 211 11.10 -7.57 18.10
C TYR A 211 12.55 -7.27 17.73
N ASN A 212 13.25 -6.45 18.51
CA ASN A 212 14.70 -6.38 18.46
C ASN A 212 15.28 -7.19 19.61
N ILE A 213 16.07 -8.19 19.24
CA ILE A 213 16.69 -9.15 20.14
C ILE A 213 18.16 -8.80 20.22
N PRO A 214 18.72 -8.53 21.43
CA PRO A 214 20.11 -8.18 21.58
C PRO A 214 21.00 -9.38 21.19
N LEU A 215 22.08 -9.08 20.48
CA LEU A 215 23.10 -10.04 20.12
C LEU A 215 24.14 -10.13 21.22
N THR A 216 24.69 -11.32 21.40
CA THR A 216 25.82 -11.58 22.31
C THR A 216 26.91 -12.33 21.56
N SER A 217 28.09 -12.32 22.11
CA SER A 217 29.25 -13.08 21.60
C SER A 217 29.86 -13.97 22.65
N VAL A 218 30.45 -15.04 22.20
CA VAL A 218 31.24 -15.95 23.05
C VAL A 218 32.65 -16.06 22.45
N SER A 219 33.65 -15.88 23.27
CA SER A 219 35.04 -16.03 22.85
C SER A 219 35.78 -16.94 23.85
N GLY A 220 36.85 -17.55 23.37
CA GLY A 220 37.68 -18.40 24.21
C GLY A 220 39.07 -18.59 23.63
N THR A 221 39.99 -19.04 24.43
CA THR A 221 41.37 -19.36 24.03
C THR A 221 41.65 -20.83 24.27
N LYS A 222 42.12 -21.55 23.27
CA LYS A 222 42.65 -22.88 23.44
C LYS A 222 44.12 -22.81 23.88
N VAL A 223 44.42 -23.40 25.03
CA VAL A 223 45.78 -23.48 25.55
C VAL A 223 46.23 -24.93 25.57
N TRP A 224 47.43 -25.19 25.11
CA TRP A 224 48.08 -26.46 25.20
C TRP A 224 49.11 -26.46 26.36
N LYS A 225 49.09 -27.50 27.19
CA LYS A 225 50.08 -27.72 28.24
C LYS A 225 50.86 -29.01 27.93
N ASP A 226 51.75 -28.93 26.95
CA ASP A 226 52.42 -30.06 26.31
C ASP A 226 53.87 -29.73 25.97
N GLU A 227 54.59 -29.02 26.86
CA GLU A 227 55.99 -28.65 26.69
C GLU A 227 56.34 -28.05 25.31
N LYS A 228 55.44 -27.21 24.78
CA LYS A 228 55.57 -26.56 23.49
C LYS A 228 55.54 -27.54 22.29
N ASN A 229 54.84 -28.67 22.42
CA ASN A 229 54.80 -29.75 21.43
C ASN A 229 56.13 -30.48 21.24
N ALA A 230 56.82 -30.71 22.35
CA ALA A 230 58.12 -31.33 22.30
C ALA A 230 58.11 -32.77 21.72
N ASP A 231 57.00 -33.49 21.86
CA ASP A 231 56.76 -34.82 21.34
C ASP A 231 56.18 -34.81 19.87
N GLY A 232 55.87 -33.67 19.32
CA GLY A 232 55.32 -33.52 17.98
C GLY A 232 53.90 -34.04 17.79
N LEU A 233 53.20 -34.41 18.89
CA LEU A 233 51.88 -35.05 18.83
C LEU A 233 50.67 -34.04 18.85
N ARG A 234 50.94 -32.74 18.94
CA ARG A 234 49.87 -31.74 18.97
C ARG A 234 49.10 -31.78 17.64
N PRO A 235 47.78 -32.00 17.67
CA PRO A 235 46.99 -31.99 16.44
C PRO A 235 46.98 -30.62 15.76
N GLY A 236 46.99 -30.61 14.44
CA GLY A 236 46.94 -29.37 13.65
C GLY A 236 45.59 -28.66 13.68
N THR A 237 44.54 -29.36 14.12
CA THR A 237 43.16 -28.82 14.19
C THR A 237 42.46 -29.25 15.46
N VAL A 238 41.55 -28.41 15.94
CA VAL A 238 40.64 -28.69 17.05
C VAL A 238 39.23 -28.32 16.63
N GLY A 239 38.30 -29.26 16.78
CA GLY A 239 36.87 -28.99 16.62
C GLY A 239 36.30 -28.27 17.85
N LEU A 240 35.48 -27.26 17.63
CA LEU A 240 34.68 -26.61 18.66
C LEU A 240 33.21 -26.76 18.31
N ILE A 241 32.39 -27.01 19.33
CA ILE A 241 30.94 -27.09 19.23
C ILE A 241 30.38 -25.93 20.05
N LEU A 242 29.55 -25.07 19.40
CA LEU A 242 28.75 -24.06 20.09
C LEU A 242 27.38 -24.65 20.39
N GLU A 243 27.03 -24.68 21.65
CA GLU A 243 25.71 -25.11 22.13
C GLU A 243 24.96 -23.93 22.73
N ARG A 244 23.65 -23.99 22.71
CA ARG A 244 22.74 -22.99 23.32
C ARG A 244 21.70 -23.69 24.18
N SER A 245 21.32 -23.07 25.30
CA SER A 245 20.18 -23.50 26.10
C SER A 245 19.43 -22.28 26.63
N THR A 246 18.12 -22.40 26.77
CA THR A 246 17.26 -21.45 27.49
C THR A 246 17.21 -21.75 29.00
N ASP A 247 17.72 -22.90 29.42
CA ASP A 247 17.84 -23.31 30.84
C ASP A 247 19.30 -23.23 31.31
N SER A 248 19.58 -22.32 32.23
CA SER A 248 20.91 -22.16 32.83
C SER A 248 21.43 -23.41 33.56
N ASN A 249 20.54 -24.35 33.89
CA ASN A 249 20.90 -25.62 34.55
C ASN A 249 21.19 -26.75 33.56
N ALA A 250 20.94 -26.58 32.27
CA ALA A 250 21.13 -27.61 31.24
C ALA A 250 22.59 -28.06 31.05
N TRP A 251 23.56 -27.31 31.59
CA TRP A 251 25.01 -27.58 31.48
C TRP A 251 25.59 -28.39 32.66
N LYS A 252 24.73 -28.96 33.51
CA LYS A 252 25.25 -29.85 34.57
C LYS A 252 25.80 -31.10 33.95
N LYS A 253 27.12 -31.34 34.18
CA LYS A 253 27.78 -32.61 33.84
C LYS A 253 27.23 -33.74 34.69
#